data_65b715236aba21cf02cc8a83d086c45f
#
_entry.id   65b715236aba21cf02cc8a83d086c45f
#
_cell.length_a   1.000
_cell.length_b   1.000
_cell.length_c   1.000
_cell.angle_alpha   90.00
_cell.angle_beta   90.00
_cell.angle_gamma   90.00
#
_symmetry.space_group_name_H-M   'P 1'
#
loop_
_entity.id
_entity.type
_entity.pdbx_description
1 polymer ?
#
loop_
_entity_poly.entity_id
_entity_poly.type
_entity_poly.pdbx_seq_one_letter_code
_entity_poly.pdbx_strand_id
1 'polypeptide(L)'
;MRKIVVRVVLAIIVAILLAWTWYATQLPRQRPATDIKIEASAENIERGRYLAVNVLQCVDCHSERDWGLYGGPPVEPIGAGRACMTRKTIAAGVNAGQENFPGRLCIRNITPDEETGLGSWSDGEIIRAVREGVNKDGKGLFPIMPYFIYKHVADDDMQAVVAYLRSMQPVKSVRPERQIDFPMNMLVQLWPEPFDSPAMAPDHSDSVARGRYLATVAR
;
A
#
# COMPACT_ATOMS: atom_id res chain seq x y z
N MET A 1 -32.93 30.34 -29.31
CA MET A 1 -32.89 29.38 -28.18
C MET A 1 -32.20 28.06 -28.54
N ARG A 2 -32.66 27.28 -29.56
CA ARG A 2 -32.06 25.97 -29.93
C ARG A 2 -30.54 26.00 -30.17
N LYS A 3 -30.01 27.01 -30.90
CA LYS A 3 -28.55 27.15 -31.14
C LYS A 3 -27.73 27.42 -29.87
N ILE A 4 -28.28 28.16 -28.90
CA ILE A 4 -27.61 28.43 -27.61
C ILE A 4 -27.57 27.14 -26.78
N VAL A 5 -28.68 26.41 -26.69
CA VAL A 5 -28.73 25.13 -25.98
C VAL A 5 -27.71 24.15 -26.54
N VAL A 6 -27.63 24.00 -27.86
CA VAL A 6 -26.66 23.14 -28.53
C VAL A 6 -25.20 23.53 -28.17
N ARG A 7 -24.87 24.83 -28.21
CA ARG A 7 -23.54 25.33 -27.84
C ARG A 7 -23.19 25.04 -26.40
N VAL A 8 -24.13 25.24 -25.47
CA VAL A 8 -23.95 24.94 -24.05
C VAL A 8 -23.71 23.44 -23.83
N VAL A 9 -24.53 22.58 -24.46
CA VAL A 9 -24.35 21.13 -24.36
C VAL A 9 -22.97 20.69 -24.90
N LEU A 10 -22.58 21.21 -26.07
CA LEU A 10 -21.25 20.91 -26.63
C LEU A 10 -20.10 21.37 -25.71
N ALA A 11 -20.22 22.56 -25.11
CA ALA A 11 -19.23 23.07 -24.18
C ALA A 11 -19.12 22.16 -22.94
N ILE A 12 -20.24 21.69 -22.40
CA ILE A 12 -20.24 20.75 -21.27
C ILE A 12 -19.60 19.42 -21.67
N ILE A 13 -19.93 18.87 -22.85
CA ILE A 13 -19.30 17.63 -23.33
C ILE A 13 -17.77 17.78 -23.44
N VAL A 14 -17.32 18.87 -24.04
CA VAL A 14 -15.88 19.15 -24.17
C VAL A 14 -15.22 19.28 -22.80
N ALA A 15 -15.84 19.97 -21.86
CA ALA A 15 -15.31 20.10 -20.50
C ALA A 15 -15.20 18.74 -19.79
N ILE A 16 -16.22 17.87 -19.93
CA ILE A 16 -16.19 16.52 -19.38
C ILE A 16 -15.07 15.68 -20.02
N LEU A 17 -14.91 15.76 -21.34
CA LEU A 17 -13.85 15.02 -22.04
C LEU A 17 -12.46 15.51 -21.62
N LEU A 18 -12.26 16.80 -21.47
CA LEU A 18 -11.00 17.37 -21.00
C LEU A 18 -10.70 16.94 -19.55
N ALA A 19 -11.71 16.99 -18.67
CA ALA A 19 -11.56 16.54 -17.29
C ALA A 19 -11.25 15.03 -17.21
N TRP A 20 -11.92 14.23 -18.03
CA TRP A 20 -11.64 12.80 -18.12
C TRP A 20 -10.22 12.50 -18.64
N THR A 21 -9.80 13.20 -19.70
CA THR A 21 -8.45 13.05 -20.26
C THR A 21 -7.41 13.42 -19.22
N TRP A 22 -7.60 14.54 -18.53
CA TRP A 22 -6.70 14.94 -17.43
C TRP A 22 -6.66 13.88 -16.34
N TYR A 23 -7.82 13.39 -15.88
CA TYR A 23 -7.89 12.33 -14.89
C TYR A 23 -7.12 11.07 -15.33
N ALA A 24 -7.38 10.60 -16.56
CA ALA A 24 -6.80 9.36 -17.08
C ALA A 24 -5.29 9.44 -17.33
N THR A 25 -4.75 10.64 -17.57
CA THR A 25 -3.33 10.83 -17.88
C THR A 25 -2.48 11.30 -16.70
N GLN A 26 -3.10 11.95 -15.71
CA GLN A 26 -2.39 12.55 -14.59
C GLN A 26 -2.54 11.79 -13.25
N LEU A 27 -3.43 10.79 -13.20
CA LEU A 27 -3.69 10.08 -11.96
C LEU A 27 -3.50 8.56 -12.07
N PRO A 28 -3.00 7.93 -11.00
CA PRO A 28 -2.48 8.56 -9.79
C PRO A 28 -1.22 9.37 -10.08
N ARG A 29 -0.96 10.40 -9.27
CA ARG A 29 0.33 11.10 -9.33
C ARG A 29 1.43 10.12 -8.95
N GLN A 30 2.39 9.94 -9.84
CA GLN A 30 3.45 8.97 -9.63
C GLN A 30 4.73 9.37 -10.34
N ARG A 31 5.83 8.85 -9.85
CA ARG A 31 7.13 8.86 -10.52
C ARG A 31 7.48 7.45 -10.99
N PRO A 32 8.38 7.32 -11.96
CA PRO A 32 9.00 6.02 -12.22
C PRO A 32 9.59 5.45 -10.93
N ALA A 33 9.46 4.15 -10.75
CA ALA A 33 10.14 3.49 -9.64
C ALA A 33 11.66 3.67 -9.79
N THR A 34 12.35 3.82 -8.67
CA THR A 34 13.82 3.94 -8.69
C THR A 34 14.45 2.63 -9.14
N ASP A 35 15.55 2.73 -9.88
CA ASP A 35 16.36 1.55 -10.26
C ASP A 35 17.37 1.25 -9.13
N ILE A 36 16.84 0.95 -7.95
CA ILE A 36 17.64 0.53 -6.80
C ILE A 36 17.64 -0.98 -6.69
N LYS A 37 18.78 -1.55 -6.36
CA LYS A 37 18.92 -2.95 -5.98
C LYS A 37 19.44 -3.02 -4.55
N ILE A 38 18.68 -3.66 -3.69
CA ILE A 38 18.95 -3.70 -2.26
C ILE A 38 19.78 -4.92 -1.92
N GLU A 39 20.83 -4.70 -1.14
CA GLU A 39 21.65 -5.79 -0.63
C GLU A 39 20.99 -6.44 0.59
N ALA A 40 20.76 -7.75 0.51
CA ALA A 40 20.18 -8.55 1.57
C ALA A 40 21.24 -9.04 2.56
N SER A 41 21.94 -8.11 3.25
CA SER A 41 22.83 -8.49 4.34
C SER A 41 22.04 -9.03 5.54
N ALA A 42 22.66 -9.86 6.38
CA ALA A 42 22.01 -10.38 7.57
C ALA A 42 21.53 -9.28 8.52
N GLU A 43 22.30 -8.19 8.62
CA GLU A 43 21.95 -7.02 9.44
C GLU A 43 20.70 -6.31 8.88
N ASN A 44 20.65 -6.06 7.57
CA ASN A 44 19.49 -5.43 6.91
C ASN A 44 18.24 -6.30 7.05
N ILE A 45 18.37 -7.62 6.88
CA ILE A 45 17.24 -8.54 7.04
C ILE A 45 16.70 -8.49 8.48
N GLU A 46 17.57 -8.55 9.49
CA GLU A 46 17.12 -8.52 10.89
C GLU A 46 16.52 -7.16 11.27
N ARG A 47 17.13 -6.05 10.81
CA ARG A 47 16.57 -4.71 10.98
C ARG A 47 15.20 -4.61 10.30
N GLY A 48 15.09 -5.09 9.06
CA GLY A 48 13.86 -5.11 8.30
C GLY A 48 12.78 -5.99 8.94
N ARG A 49 13.17 -7.14 9.51
CA ARG A 49 12.26 -8.00 10.27
C ARG A 49 11.67 -7.26 11.47
N TYR A 50 12.52 -6.60 12.26
CA TYR A 50 12.05 -5.80 13.40
C TYR A 50 11.05 -4.72 12.96
N LEU A 51 11.37 -3.98 11.90
CA LEU A 51 10.51 -2.92 11.40
C LEU A 51 9.18 -3.46 10.83
N ALA A 52 9.25 -4.46 9.95
CA ALA A 52 8.07 -4.99 9.26
C ALA A 52 7.10 -5.71 10.22
N VAL A 53 7.63 -6.37 11.25
CA VAL A 53 6.81 -7.14 12.20
C VAL A 53 6.31 -6.28 13.35
N ASN A 54 7.20 -5.48 13.97
CA ASN A 54 6.89 -4.85 15.26
C ASN A 54 6.54 -3.36 15.15
N VAL A 55 6.98 -2.66 14.11
CA VAL A 55 6.78 -1.21 13.97
C VAL A 55 5.72 -0.90 12.91
N LEU A 56 5.92 -1.34 11.69
CA LEU A 56 5.02 -1.08 10.56
C LEU A 56 3.87 -2.09 10.47
N GLN A 57 3.98 -3.21 11.18
CA GLN A 57 2.96 -4.26 11.26
C GLN A 57 2.52 -4.80 9.86
N CYS A 58 3.47 -4.91 8.94
CA CYS A 58 3.21 -5.40 7.59
C CYS A 58 2.56 -6.78 7.63
N VAL A 59 3.15 -7.70 8.41
CA VAL A 59 2.68 -9.09 8.51
C VAL A 59 1.32 -9.22 9.20
N ASP A 60 0.97 -8.32 10.11
CA ASP A 60 -0.33 -8.32 10.77
C ASP A 60 -1.48 -8.06 9.81
N CYS A 61 -1.25 -7.18 8.83
CA CYS A 61 -2.23 -6.92 7.79
C CYS A 61 -2.17 -7.97 6.68
N HIS A 62 -0.95 -8.42 6.30
CA HIS A 62 -0.72 -9.28 5.15
C HIS A 62 -0.67 -10.77 5.47
N SER A 63 -1.20 -11.20 6.63
CA SER A 63 -1.38 -12.61 6.99
C SER A 63 -2.81 -12.88 7.43
N GLU A 64 -3.24 -14.12 7.36
CA GLU A 64 -4.45 -14.55 8.05
C GLU A 64 -4.26 -14.42 9.57
N ARG A 65 -5.35 -14.32 10.34
CA ARG A 65 -5.28 -14.08 11.79
C ARG A 65 -6.14 -15.08 12.54
N ASP A 66 -5.66 -15.54 13.68
CA ASP A 66 -6.45 -16.36 14.59
C ASP A 66 -7.26 -15.48 15.54
N TRP A 67 -8.49 -15.20 15.17
CA TRP A 67 -9.41 -14.42 15.98
C TRP A 67 -9.99 -15.19 17.20
N GLY A 68 -9.65 -16.46 17.35
CA GLY A 68 -9.93 -17.23 18.56
C GLY A 68 -9.00 -16.88 19.72
N LEU A 69 -7.87 -16.21 19.42
CA LEU A 69 -6.90 -15.76 20.39
C LEU A 69 -7.00 -14.25 20.64
N TYR A 70 -6.60 -13.80 21.83
CA TYR A 70 -6.54 -12.38 22.15
C TYR A 70 -5.63 -11.62 21.17
N GLY A 71 -6.11 -10.51 20.66
CA GLY A 71 -5.39 -9.69 19.68
C GLY A 71 -5.37 -10.27 18.27
N GLY A 72 -5.88 -11.50 18.05
CA GLY A 72 -5.89 -12.15 16.74
C GLY A 72 -4.50 -12.19 16.11
N PRO A 73 -3.53 -12.92 16.65
CA PRO A 73 -2.17 -12.94 16.10
C PRO A 73 -2.16 -13.46 14.66
N PRO A 74 -1.19 -13.03 13.82
CA PRO A 74 -1.02 -13.58 12.49
C PRO A 74 -0.64 -15.07 12.57
N VAL A 75 -1.14 -15.87 11.62
CA VAL A 75 -0.85 -17.31 11.51
C VAL A 75 -0.14 -17.62 10.20
N GLU A 76 0.62 -18.72 10.22
CA GLU A 76 1.31 -19.22 9.04
C GLU A 76 0.33 -19.61 7.91
N PRO A 77 0.71 -19.39 6.65
CA PRO A 77 1.97 -18.79 6.21
C PRO A 77 1.96 -17.24 6.30
N ILE A 78 2.99 -16.70 6.97
CA ILE A 78 3.13 -15.25 7.20
C ILE A 78 3.35 -14.50 5.87
N GLY A 79 2.67 -13.38 5.70
CA GLY A 79 2.82 -12.52 4.52
C GLY A 79 2.07 -12.99 3.28
N ALA A 80 1.42 -14.15 3.32
CA ALA A 80 0.72 -14.74 2.17
C ALA A 80 -0.59 -14.04 1.77
N GLY A 81 -0.87 -12.90 2.36
CA GLY A 81 -2.11 -12.15 2.17
C GLY A 81 -3.23 -12.64 3.07
N ARG A 82 -4.35 -11.95 3.03
CA ARG A 82 -5.50 -12.18 3.90
C ARG A 82 -6.81 -12.19 3.12
N ALA A 83 -7.85 -12.75 3.74
CA ALA A 83 -9.21 -12.75 3.23
C ALA A 83 -9.69 -11.36 2.81
N CYS A 84 -10.59 -11.34 1.84
CA CYS A 84 -11.10 -10.10 1.28
C CYS A 84 -12.09 -9.41 2.24
N MET A 85 -11.94 -8.12 2.38
CA MET A 85 -12.94 -7.25 2.96
C MET A 85 -14.04 -6.97 1.93
N THR A 86 -15.28 -7.19 2.34
CA THR A 86 -16.48 -6.91 1.54
C THR A 86 -17.53 -6.30 2.48
N ARG A 87 -18.64 -5.80 1.92
CA ARG A 87 -19.79 -5.35 2.73
C ARG A 87 -20.29 -6.40 3.72
N LYS A 88 -20.13 -7.70 3.39
CA LYS A 88 -20.63 -8.82 4.20
C LYS A 88 -19.62 -9.34 5.22
N THR A 89 -18.32 -9.30 4.92
CA THR A 89 -17.28 -9.94 5.76
C THR A 89 -16.80 -9.05 6.91
N ILE A 90 -17.07 -7.76 6.86
CA ILE A 90 -16.76 -6.84 7.95
C ILE A 90 -17.63 -7.11 9.19
N ALA A 91 -18.80 -7.70 8.99
CA ALA A 91 -19.70 -8.09 10.08
C ALA A 91 -19.17 -9.22 10.99
N ALA A 92 -18.12 -9.93 10.60
CA ALA A 92 -17.61 -11.10 11.31
C ALA A 92 -16.38 -10.81 12.21
N GLY A 93 -16.29 -9.65 12.85
CA GLY A 93 -15.34 -9.42 13.95
C GLY A 93 -14.22 -8.41 13.72
N VAL A 94 -14.13 -7.76 12.57
CA VAL A 94 -13.17 -6.68 12.33
C VAL A 94 -13.93 -5.36 12.20
N ASN A 95 -14.04 -4.63 13.30
CA ASN A 95 -14.61 -3.29 13.42
C ASN A 95 -16.09 -3.15 13.01
N ALA A 96 -16.98 -3.31 14.00
CA ALA A 96 -18.32 -2.76 13.96
C ALA A 96 -18.24 -1.28 13.53
N GLY A 97 -18.74 -0.94 12.34
CA GLY A 97 -18.73 0.43 11.79
C GLY A 97 -18.33 0.52 10.31
N GLN A 98 -17.83 -0.53 9.70
CA GLN A 98 -17.49 -0.55 8.26
C GLN A 98 -18.51 -1.31 7.40
N GLU A 99 -19.75 -1.35 7.80
CA GLU A 99 -20.85 -2.02 7.09
C GLU A 99 -21.03 -1.55 5.63
N ASN A 100 -20.36 -0.45 5.26
CA ASN A 100 -20.44 0.19 3.94
C ASN A 100 -19.15 0.16 3.15
N PHE A 101 -18.31 -0.91 3.28
CA PHE A 101 -17.10 -1.00 2.46
C PHE A 101 -17.47 -0.98 0.96
N PRO A 102 -16.87 -0.08 0.16
CA PRO A 102 -17.25 0.12 -1.23
C PRO A 102 -16.65 -0.96 -2.14
N GLY A 103 -17.25 -2.15 -2.17
CA GLY A 103 -16.83 -3.23 -3.03
C GLY A 103 -16.08 -4.37 -2.34
N ARG A 104 -14.99 -4.84 -2.94
CA ARG A 104 -14.15 -5.92 -2.45
C ARG A 104 -12.67 -5.51 -2.48
N LEU A 105 -11.99 -5.63 -1.35
CA LEU A 105 -10.55 -5.44 -1.24
C LEU A 105 -9.93 -6.65 -0.55
N CYS A 106 -9.02 -7.34 -1.25
CA CYS A 106 -8.26 -8.46 -0.70
C CYS A 106 -6.85 -7.98 -0.35
N ILE A 107 -6.38 -8.32 0.85
CA ILE A 107 -5.02 -8.01 1.24
C ILE A 107 -4.08 -8.93 0.48
N ARG A 108 -3.10 -8.34 -0.23
CA ARG A 108 -2.23 -9.04 -1.18
C ARG A 108 -1.12 -9.81 -0.49
N ASN A 109 -0.63 -10.83 -1.17
CA ASN A 109 0.57 -11.57 -0.83
C ASN A 109 1.81 -10.65 -0.95
N ILE A 110 2.61 -10.56 0.11
CA ILE A 110 3.87 -9.79 0.15
C ILE A 110 5.10 -10.69 0.27
N THR A 111 4.94 -12.01 0.16
CA THR A 111 6.07 -12.93 0.04
C THR A 111 6.74 -12.80 -1.33
N PRO A 112 8.00 -13.25 -1.51
CA PRO A 112 8.70 -13.15 -2.78
C PRO A 112 8.28 -14.22 -3.80
N ASP A 113 7.01 -14.63 -3.78
CA ASP A 113 6.45 -15.50 -4.82
C ASP A 113 6.31 -14.75 -6.14
N GLU A 114 6.82 -15.34 -7.22
CA GLU A 114 6.90 -14.69 -8.54
C GLU A 114 5.54 -14.43 -9.18
N GLU A 115 4.58 -15.31 -8.97
CA GLU A 115 3.27 -15.23 -9.63
C GLU A 115 2.26 -14.40 -8.83
N THR A 116 2.24 -14.57 -7.51
CA THR A 116 1.16 -14.05 -6.66
C THR A 116 1.61 -13.02 -5.64
N GLY A 117 2.93 -12.88 -5.44
CA GLY A 117 3.56 -12.02 -4.46
C GLY A 117 4.38 -10.88 -5.06
N LEU A 118 5.49 -10.57 -4.38
CA LEU A 118 6.41 -9.48 -4.76
C LEU A 118 7.61 -9.97 -5.59
N GLY A 119 7.72 -11.27 -5.93
CA GLY A 119 8.87 -11.84 -6.62
C GLY A 119 9.18 -11.13 -7.95
N SER A 120 8.16 -10.86 -8.75
CA SER A 120 8.29 -10.16 -10.04
C SER A 120 8.39 -8.63 -9.96
N TRP A 121 8.39 -8.03 -8.75
CA TRP A 121 8.52 -6.59 -8.58
C TRP A 121 9.99 -6.18 -8.44
N SER A 122 10.38 -5.00 -8.94
CA SER A 122 11.67 -4.41 -8.57
C SER A 122 11.63 -3.89 -7.13
N ASP A 123 12.80 -3.68 -6.52
CA ASP A 123 12.88 -3.14 -5.16
C ASP A 123 12.33 -1.72 -5.11
N GLY A 124 12.59 -0.91 -6.15
CA GLY A 124 12.02 0.43 -6.26
C GLY A 124 10.50 0.43 -6.41
N GLU A 125 9.89 -0.56 -7.08
CA GLU A 125 8.44 -0.71 -7.16
C GLU A 125 7.83 -1.03 -5.80
N ILE A 126 8.51 -1.87 -5.00
CA ILE A 126 8.07 -2.16 -3.63
C ILE A 126 8.14 -0.90 -2.77
N ILE A 127 9.25 -0.16 -2.82
CA ILE A 127 9.40 1.12 -2.10
C ILE A 127 8.31 2.10 -2.51
N ARG A 128 8.06 2.28 -3.80
CA ARG A 128 7.02 3.17 -4.32
C ARG A 128 5.63 2.76 -3.79
N ALA A 129 5.33 1.48 -3.78
CA ALA A 129 4.05 0.99 -3.28
C ALA A 129 3.87 1.27 -1.78
N VAL A 130 4.91 1.07 -0.98
CA VAL A 130 4.85 1.27 0.47
C VAL A 130 4.82 2.75 0.84
N ARG A 131 5.56 3.62 0.15
CA ARG A 131 5.68 5.05 0.47
C ARG A 131 4.68 5.94 -0.24
N GLU A 132 4.42 5.67 -1.51
CA GLU A 132 3.64 6.56 -2.37
C GLU A 132 2.25 5.99 -2.68
N GLY A 133 2.00 4.73 -2.33
CA GLY A 133 0.70 4.11 -2.55
C GLY A 133 0.42 3.77 -4.01
N VAL A 134 1.44 3.51 -4.83
CA VAL A 134 1.30 3.14 -6.25
C VAL A 134 1.91 1.78 -6.50
N ASN A 135 1.13 0.83 -7.02
CA ASN A 135 1.60 -0.51 -7.33
C ASN A 135 2.49 -0.55 -8.59
N LYS A 136 3.02 -1.74 -8.95
CA LYS A 136 3.86 -1.90 -10.14
C LYS A 136 3.17 -1.49 -11.45
N ASP A 137 1.85 -1.68 -11.54
CA ASP A 137 1.05 -1.37 -12.73
C ASP A 137 0.65 0.12 -12.79
N GLY A 138 1.19 0.97 -11.91
CA GLY A 138 0.87 2.39 -11.85
C GLY A 138 -0.52 2.71 -11.28
N LYS A 139 -1.15 1.79 -10.55
CA LYS A 139 -2.47 2.01 -9.96
C LYS A 139 -2.36 2.38 -8.49
N GLY A 140 -3.11 3.39 -8.06
CA GLY A 140 -3.16 3.81 -6.66
C GLY A 140 -3.65 2.68 -5.73
N LEU A 141 -3.01 2.48 -4.60
CA LEU A 141 -3.44 1.55 -3.55
C LEU A 141 -4.61 2.15 -2.75
N PHE A 142 -5.45 1.28 -2.20
CA PHE A 142 -6.51 1.72 -1.30
C PHE A 142 -5.88 2.18 0.03
N PRO A 143 -6.30 3.34 0.61
CA PRO A 143 -5.60 3.99 1.73
C PRO A 143 -5.73 3.28 3.08
N ILE A 144 -6.26 2.06 3.11
CA ILE A 144 -6.12 1.16 4.25
C ILE A 144 -4.65 0.71 4.42
N MET A 145 -3.90 0.65 3.32
CA MET A 145 -2.44 0.62 3.36
C MET A 145 -1.95 2.02 3.72
N PRO A 146 -1.32 2.23 4.88
CA PRO A 146 -1.05 3.57 5.40
C PRO A 146 0.22 4.19 4.81
N TYR A 147 0.35 4.21 3.49
CA TYR A 147 1.51 4.78 2.79
C TYR A 147 1.75 6.26 3.16
N PHE A 148 0.69 7.01 3.52
CA PHE A 148 0.82 8.38 4.01
C PHE A 148 1.56 8.48 5.37
N ILE A 149 1.64 7.39 6.16
CA ILE A 149 2.49 7.26 7.34
C ILE A 149 3.87 6.75 6.92
N TYR A 150 3.92 5.71 6.11
CA TYR A 150 5.15 5.02 5.74
C TYR A 150 6.07 5.85 4.84
N LYS A 151 5.58 6.92 4.21
CA LYS A 151 6.44 7.88 3.50
C LYS A 151 7.51 8.52 4.41
N HIS A 152 7.29 8.54 5.72
CA HIS A 152 8.23 9.07 6.71
C HIS A 152 9.25 8.04 7.21
N VAL A 153 9.17 6.79 6.79
CA VAL A 153 10.18 5.78 7.10
C VAL A 153 11.50 6.18 6.45
N ALA A 154 12.60 6.17 7.22
CA ALA A 154 13.93 6.50 6.72
C ALA A 154 14.34 5.60 5.55
N ASP A 155 15.19 6.11 4.66
CA ASP A 155 15.55 5.38 3.44
C ASP A 155 16.23 4.04 3.73
N ASP A 156 17.19 4.03 4.66
CA ASP A 156 17.87 2.80 5.08
C ASP A 156 16.92 1.80 5.74
N ASP A 157 16.00 2.30 6.56
CA ASP A 157 14.98 1.46 7.20
C ASP A 157 14.00 0.88 6.17
N MET A 158 13.63 1.64 5.15
CA MET A 158 12.79 1.14 4.05
C MET A 158 13.52 0.08 3.22
N GLN A 159 14.80 0.27 2.95
CA GLN A 159 15.63 -0.73 2.28
C GLN A 159 15.73 -2.01 3.11
N ALA A 160 15.91 -1.88 4.42
CA ALA A 160 15.92 -3.01 5.34
C ALA A 160 14.58 -3.77 5.31
N VAL A 161 13.45 -3.07 5.30
CA VAL A 161 12.11 -3.70 5.15
C VAL A 161 12.02 -4.50 3.86
N VAL A 162 12.46 -3.95 2.72
CA VAL A 162 12.45 -4.67 1.44
C VAL A 162 13.38 -5.88 1.48
N ALA A 163 14.58 -5.76 2.07
CA ALA A 163 15.50 -6.89 2.26
C ALA A 163 14.84 -8.04 3.05
N TYR A 164 14.11 -7.70 4.11
CA TYR A 164 13.35 -8.70 4.88
C TYR A 164 12.24 -9.34 4.03
N LEU A 165 11.42 -8.56 3.33
CA LEU A 165 10.36 -9.10 2.47
C LEU A 165 10.91 -10.05 1.40
N ARG A 166 12.08 -9.74 0.83
CA ARG A 166 12.80 -10.60 -0.12
C ARG A 166 13.34 -11.88 0.51
N SER A 167 13.66 -11.86 1.81
CA SER A 167 14.18 -13.03 2.53
C SER A 167 13.09 -13.99 3.03
N MET A 168 11.82 -13.60 2.95
CA MET A 168 10.71 -14.46 3.36
C MET A 168 10.62 -15.72 2.48
N GLN A 169 10.00 -16.76 3.01
CA GLN A 169 9.65 -17.95 2.22
C GLN A 169 8.60 -17.58 1.15
N PRO A 170 8.85 -17.87 -0.14
CA PRO A 170 7.86 -17.65 -1.16
C PRO A 170 6.64 -18.56 -0.96
N VAL A 171 5.46 -17.99 -0.94
CA VAL A 171 4.20 -18.73 -0.77
C VAL A 171 3.28 -18.38 -1.93
N LYS A 172 2.89 -19.35 -2.71
CA LYS A 172 1.88 -19.17 -3.76
C LYS A 172 0.50 -18.99 -3.12
N SER A 173 -0.03 -17.78 -3.18
CA SER A 173 -1.33 -17.42 -2.59
C SER A 173 -2.11 -16.51 -3.53
N VAL A 174 -2.99 -17.12 -4.32
CA VAL A 174 -3.83 -16.39 -5.26
C VAL A 174 -4.91 -15.63 -4.49
N ARG A 175 -4.94 -14.32 -4.65
CA ARG A 175 -5.99 -13.46 -4.08
C ARG A 175 -6.76 -12.78 -5.22
N PRO A 176 -8.10 -12.74 -5.14
CA PRO A 176 -8.90 -12.04 -6.14
C PRO A 176 -8.46 -10.59 -6.30
N GLU A 177 -8.55 -10.06 -7.50
CA GLU A 177 -8.31 -8.64 -7.71
C GLU A 177 -9.31 -7.79 -6.93
N ARG A 178 -8.83 -6.61 -6.51
CA ARG A 178 -9.70 -5.64 -5.87
C ARG A 178 -10.78 -5.18 -6.85
N GLN A 179 -11.98 -5.03 -6.33
CA GLN A 179 -13.11 -4.48 -7.07
C GLN A 179 -13.75 -3.42 -6.18
N ILE A 180 -13.40 -2.16 -6.44
CA ILE A 180 -13.93 -1.02 -5.68
C ILE A 180 -15.06 -0.40 -6.48
N ASP A 181 -16.17 -0.11 -5.81
CA ASP A 181 -17.36 0.48 -6.42
C ASP A 181 -17.14 1.95 -6.80
N PHE A 182 -17.86 2.40 -7.82
CA PHE A 182 -17.93 3.81 -8.16
C PHE A 182 -18.66 4.60 -7.04
N PRO A 183 -18.23 5.83 -6.70
CA PRO A 183 -17.11 6.59 -7.28
C PRO A 183 -15.75 6.33 -6.60
N MET A 184 -15.69 5.49 -5.58
CA MET A 184 -14.50 5.27 -4.77
C MET A 184 -13.32 4.72 -5.60
N ASN A 185 -13.59 3.88 -6.60
CA ASN A 185 -12.57 3.37 -7.52
C ASN A 185 -11.81 4.49 -8.26
N MET A 186 -12.48 5.61 -8.52
CA MET A 186 -11.86 6.80 -9.11
C MET A 186 -11.16 7.65 -8.04
N LEU A 187 -11.82 7.87 -6.90
CA LEU A 187 -11.28 8.70 -5.83
C LEU A 187 -9.97 8.14 -5.26
N VAL A 188 -9.82 6.82 -5.23
CA VAL A 188 -8.57 6.16 -4.79
C VAL A 188 -7.35 6.61 -5.59
N GLN A 189 -7.50 7.03 -6.84
CA GLN A 189 -6.39 7.50 -7.66
C GLN A 189 -5.92 8.92 -7.29
N LEU A 190 -6.68 9.66 -6.48
CA LEU A 190 -6.36 11.02 -6.07
C LEU A 190 -5.39 11.09 -4.88
N TRP A 191 -5.31 10.03 -4.07
CA TRP A 191 -4.54 10.03 -2.80
C TRP A 191 -3.05 9.75 -2.94
N PRO A 192 -2.57 8.89 -3.88
CA PRO A 192 -1.14 8.70 -4.05
C PRO A 192 -0.42 10.01 -4.37
N GLU A 193 0.72 10.22 -3.69
CA GLU A 193 1.56 11.39 -3.92
C GLU A 193 3.02 10.95 -3.99
N PRO A 194 3.79 11.45 -4.98
CA PRO A 194 5.22 11.24 -5.01
C PRO A 194 5.89 11.77 -3.74
N PHE A 195 6.86 11.02 -3.25
CA PHE A 195 7.65 11.41 -2.10
C PHE A 195 9.03 11.91 -2.54
N ASP A 196 9.28 13.23 -2.39
CA ASP A 196 10.43 13.90 -2.98
C ASP A 196 11.60 14.10 -2.02
N SER A 197 11.39 13.92 -0.72
CA SER A 197 12.40 14.20 0.28
C SER A 197 13.03 12.90 0.78
N PRO A 198 14.39 12.81 0.81
CA PRO A 198 15.03 11.71 1.49
C PRO A 198 14.65 11.74 2.98
N ALA A 199 14.25 10.60 3.50
CA ALA A 199 13.98 10.43 4.91
C ALA A 199 15.21 9.85 5.60
N MET A 200 15.75 10.57 6.58
CA MET A 200 16.90 10.11 7.36
C MET A 200 16.45 9.58 8.72
N ALA A 201 17.02 8.45 9.12
CA ALA A 201 16.87 7.97 10.48
C ALA A 201 17.58 8.94 11.45
N PRO A 202 17.02 9.17 12.65
CA PRO A 202 17.72 9.93 13.69
C PRO A 202 18.94 9.15 14.18
N ASP A 203 19.90 9.87 14.75
CA ASP A 203 21.07 9.26 15.38
C ASP A 203 20.64 8.24 16.44
N HIS A 204 21.26 7.06 16.40
CA HIS A 204 20.99 5.99 17.35
C HIS A 204 21.34 6.35 18.80
N SER A 205 22.23 7.31 19.02
CA SER A 205 22.61 7.82 20.35
C SER A 205 21.54 8.72 20.98
N ASP A 206 20.66 9.34 20.17
CA ASP A 206 19.53 10.15 20.65
C ASP A 206 18.28 9.30 20.81
N SER A 207 18.07 8.79 22.03
CA SER A 207 16.93 7.92 22.35
C SER A 207 15.57 8.64 22.20
N VAL A 208 15.50 9.95 22.42
CA VAL A 208 14.27 10.74 22.31
C VAL A 208 13.90 10.95 20.83
N ALA A 209 14.89 11.36 20.02
CA ALA A 209 14.67 11.49 18.58
C ALA A 209 14.28 10.15 17.93
N ARG A 210 14.95 9.08 18.32
CA ARG A 210 14.62 7.72 17.87
C ARG A 210 13.20 7.29 18.29
N GLY A 211 12.83 7.52 19.55
CA GLY A 211 11.48 7.21 20.03
C GLY A 211 10.41 8.00 19.28
N ARG A 212 10.64 9.28 19.03
CA ARG A 212 9.76 10.12 18.19
C ARG A 212 9.62 9.58 16.78
N TYR A 213 10.75 9.22 16.14
CA TYR A 213 10.74 8.64 14.81
C TYR A 213 9.91 7.34 14.77
N LEU A 214 10.19 6.38 15.65
CA LEU A 214 9.46 5.13 15.71
C LEU A 214 7.96 5.36 15.95
N ALA A 215 7.59 6.28 16.86
CA ALA A 215 6.19 6.63 17.10
C ALA A 215 5.51 7.31 15.90
N THR A 216 6.27 7.99 15.03
CA THR A 216 5.75 8.62 13.82
C THR A 216 5.45 7.60 12.73
N VAL A 217 6.28 6.56 12.60
CA VAL A 217 6.16 5.56 11.53
C VAL A 217 5.41 4.30 11.98
N ALA A 218 5.19 4.12 13.29
CA ALA A 218 4.42 3.01 13.83
C ALA A 218 2.94 3.11 13.46
N ARG A 219 2.31 1.96 13.33
CA ARG A 219 0.89 1.82 13.08
C ARG A 219 0.15 1.33 14.34
#